data_fa75455423cbfe855d79250f99612a43
#
_entry.id   fa75455423cbfe855d79250f99612a43
#
_cell.length_a   1.000
_cell.length_b   1.000
_cell.length_c   1.000
_cell.angle_alpha   90.00
_cell.angle_beta   90.00
_cell.angle_gamma   90.00
#
_symmetry.space_group_name_H-M   'P 1'
#
loop_
_entity.id
_entity.type
_entity.pdbx_description
1 polymer ?
#
loop_
_entity_poly.entity_id
_entity_poly.type
_entity_poly.pdbx_seq_one_letter_code
_entity_poly.pdbx_strand_id
1 'polypeptide(L)'
;MDANSFVFPNDPGIAWSIMIVLYPYITGLVAGAFVVSALYHVFHQEVLKPVAKLALVTSLCFCSCATLPLLLHLHHPERALNIMVTPNGTSAMAGFGFIYSLYMLLLVVEVWLVFRPTIVERANSRIGAAGLVYRILALGARKMTDGSRQVDDWAIRLLAMAGIPIACILHGYVGFLFGAIKANPWWSTALMPVIFLISAIVSGIAGLIVLYVGMCWRRGVKPDADCVRAMCRYLWVALVVAVSLEMLELGHMAYESGAEWKVLSTLLTEHLAVSYGLIQVVIGSLCPFLLLLIAVRPRLNPRLMTACGGLASLLVLVQVFAMRWNVVVGGQLFSKSYRGFVEYTVPWGGREGIIAAAIVLTLPLLALWLADKLLPLWQDSEPSASLPFETGSRIMSPEPIGAAFAITAETPPAERTQPVQAQLTSPAK
;
A
#
# COMPACT_ATOMS: atom_id res chain seq x y z
N MET A 1 -8.85 37.95 -12.38
CA MET A 1 -8.61 37.98 -13.84
C MET A 1 -9.30 36.83 -14.44
N ASP A 2 -10.20 37.02 -15.37
CA ASP A 2 -10.95 35.93 -15.99
C ASP A 2 -10.02 35.03 -16.79
N ALA A 3 -10.25 33.70 -16.71
CA ALA A 3 -9.49 32.69 -17.45
C ALA A 3 -9.45 32.98 -18.96
N ASN A 4 -10.44 33.70 -19.49
CA ASN A 4 -10.55 34.14 -20.88
C ASN A 4 -9.52 35.20 -21.30
N SER A 5 -8.78 35.78 -20.37
CA SER A 5 -7.76 36.79 -20.67
C SER A 5 -6.38 36.21 -20.98
N PHE A 6 -6.23 34.90 -20.94
CA PHE A 6 -4.96 34.23 -21.26
C PHE A 6 -4.83 33.96 -22.75
N VAL A 7 -3.83 34.57 -23.31
CA VAL A 7 -3.36 34.24 -24.65
C VAL A 7 -2.22 33.24 -24.50
N PHE A 8 -2.31 32.10 -25.14
CA PHE A 8 -1.32 31.02 -25.20
C PHE A 8 -0.18 30.97 -24.15
N PRO A 9 0.16 29.78 -23.66
CA PRO A 9 -0.21 28.44 -24.09
C PRO A 9 -1.18 27.76 -23.12
N ASN A 10 -2.09 28.47 -22.48
CA ASN A 10 -3.00 27.91 -21.48
C ASN A 10 -4.22 27.31 -22.14
N ASP A 11 -4.41 26.04 -21.95
CA ASP A 11 -5.68 25.39 -22.16
C ASP A 11 -6.57 25.69 -20.92
N PRO A 12 -7.75 26.33 -21.08
CA PRO A 12 -8.68 26.56 -19.98
C PRO A 12 -9.34 25.26 -19.48
N GLY A 13 -9.16 24.17 -20.20
CA GLY A 13 -9.70 22.86 -19.83
C GLY A 13 -8.84 22.11 -18.82
N ILE A 14 -9.49 21.38 -17.89
CA ILE A 14 -8.83 20.40 -17.04
C ILE A 14 -8.69 19.10 -17.84
N ALA A 15 -7.44 18.73 -18.17
CA ALA A 15 -7.17 17.55 -18.99
C ALA A 15 -7.35 16.25 -18.20
N TRP A 16 -7.02 16.24 -16.91
CA TRP A 16 -7.07 15.05 -16.05
C TRP A 16 -8.24 15.12 -15.08
N SER A 17 -9.26 14.33 -15.38
CA SER A 17 -10.51 14.29 -14.65
C SER A 17 -10.45 13.44 -13.38
N ILE A 18 -11.60 13.24 -12.72
CA ILE A 18 -11.77 12.34 -11.56
C ILE A 18 -11.27 10.92 -11.83
N MET A 19 -11.23 10.46 -13.08
CA MET A 19 -10.70 9.14 -13.42
C MET A 19 -9.20 9.03 -13.11
N ILE A 20 -8.44 10.11 -13.35
CA ILE A 20 -7.01 10.16 -13.00
C ILE A 20 -6.80 10.34 -11.49
N VAL A 21 -7.79 10.77 -10.73
CA VAL A 21 -7.78 10.73 -9.26
C VAL A 21 -8.00 9.31 -8.74
N LEU A 22 -8.98 8.59 -9.31
CA LEU A 22 -9.33 7.24 -8.89
C LEU A 22 -8.23 6.21 -9.17
N TYR A 23 -7.52 6.35 -10.27
CA TYR A 23 -6.45 5.43 -10.64
C TYR A 23 -5.38 5.30 -9.54
N PRO A 24 -4.68 6.36 -9.07
CA PRO A 24 -3.73 6.26 -7.98
C PRO A 24 -4.36 5.95 -6.62
N TYR A 25 -5.64 6.24 -6.44
CA TYR A 25 -6.37 5.90 -5.23
C TYR A 25 -6.58 4.39 -5.12
N ILE A 26 -7.08 3.75 -6.18
CA ILE A 26 -7.32 2.30 -6.22
C ILE A 26 -5.99 1.53 -6.17
N THR A 27 -4.98 1.94 -6.95
CA THR A 27 -3.65 1.30 -6.90
C THR A 27 -2.97 1.46 -5.55
N GLY A 28 -3.25 2.55 -4.81
CA GLY A 28 -2.77 2.72 -3.44
C GLY A 28 -3.32 1.67 -2.49
N LEU A 29 -4.62 1.41 -2.56
CA LEU A 29 -5.26 0.34 -1.78
C LEU A 29 -4.65 -1.03 -2.08
N VAL A 30 -4.27 -1.30 -3.33
CA VAL A 30 -3.59 -2.54 -3.74
C VAL A 30 -2.24 -2.70 -3.01
N ALA A 31 -1.38 -1.70 -3.13
CA ALA A 31 -0.02 -1.78 -2.59
C ALA A 31 -0.02 -1.89 -1.06
N GLY A 32 -0.83 -1.09 -0.39
CA GLY A 32 -0.91 -1.13 1.07
C GLY A 32 -1.54 -2.41 1.62
N ALA A 33 -2.55 -2.96 0.95
CA ALA A 33 -3.12 -4.27 1.32
C ALA A 33 -2.07 -5.38 1.15
N PHE A 34 -1.31 -5.38 0.06
CA PHE A 34 -0.24 -6.33 -0.17
C PHE A 34 0.83 -6.28 0.93
N VAL A 35 1.24 -5.08 1.35
CA VAL A 35 2.21 -4.92 2.44
C VAL A 35 1.74 -5.61 3.72
N VAL A 36 0.45 -5.51 4.07
CA VAL A 36 -0.09 -6.20 5.26
C VAL A 36 -0.02 -7.72 5.10
N SER A 37 -0.34 -8.26 3.91
CA SER A 37 -0.18 -9.70 3.63
C SER A 37 1.28 -10.13 3.74
N ALA A 38 2.21 -9.35 3.19
CA ALA A 38 3.64 -9.62 3.23
C ALA A 38 4.21 -9.58 4.66
N LEU A 39 3.70 -8.71 5.53
CA LEU A 39 4.08 -8.68 6.96
C LEU A 39 3.81 -10.04 7.65
N TYR A 40 2.75 -10.74 7.27
CA TYR A 40 2.50 -12.09 7.77
C TYR A 40 3.40 -13.13 7.09
N HIS A 41 3.42 -13.20 5.77
CA HIS A 41 4.11 -14.27 5.04
C HIS A 41 5.64 -14.19 5.09
N VAL A 42 6.21 -12.97 5.15
CA VAL A 42 7.67 -12.74 5.13
C VAL A 42 8.21 -12.52 6.54
N PHE A 43 7.57 -11.61 7.30
CA PHE A 43 8.06 -11.18 8.61
C PHE A 43 7.42 -11.95 9.79
N HIS A 44 6.60 -12.98 9.50
CA HIS A 44 5.98 -13.85 10.49
C HIS A 44 5.20 -13.12 11.58
N GLN A 45 4.51 -12.02 11.21
CA GLN A 45 3.66 -11.28 12.14
C GLN A 45 2.35 -12.03 12.37
N GLU A 46 2.37 -13.02 13.28
CA GLU A 46 1.23 -13.91 13.55
C GLU A 46 -0.05 -13.17 13.95
N VAL A 47 0.08 -11.98 14.53
CA VAL A 47 -1.05 -11.11 14.88
C VAL A 47 -1.88 -10.69 13.66
N LEU A 48 -1.30 -10.69 12.46
CA LEU A 48 -1.97 -10.34 11.20
C LEU A 48 -2.57 -11.56 10.47
N LYS A 49 -2.39 -12.78 11.00
CA LYS A 49 -2.93 -14.01 10.42
C LYS A 49 -4.42 -13.93 10.05
N PRO A 50 -5.31 -13.34 10.90
CA PRO A 50 -6.74 -13.25 10.58
C PRO A 50 -7.04 -12.43 9.33
N VAL A 51 -6.18 -11.50 8.96
CA VAL A 51 -6.40 -10.57 7.84
C VAL A 51 -5.52 -10.87 6.62
N ALA A 52 -4.49 -11.72 6.74
CA ALA A 52 -3.50 -11.93 5.69
C ALA A 52 -4.09 -12.42 4.36
N LYS A 53 -4.98 -13.42 4.39
CA LYS A 53 -5.67 -13.92 3.18
C LYS A 53 -6.61 -12.87 2.58
N LEU A 54 -7.36 -12.16 3.42
CA LEU A 54 -8.22 -11.06 2.98
C LEU A 54 -7.38 -9.96 2.31
N ALA A 55 -6.24 -9.61 2.90
CA ALA A 55 -5.32 -8.60 2.38
C ALA A 55 -4.81 -8.95 0.98
N LEU A 56 -4.36 -10.20 0.79
CA LEU A 56 -3.84 -10.68 -0.48
C LEU A 56 -4.92 -10.68 -1.59
N VAL A 57 -6.13 -11.20 -1.27
CA VAL A 57 -7.23 -11.23 -2.23
C VAL A 57 -7.77 -9.82 -2.51
N THR A 58 -7.79 -8.93 -1.51
CA THR A 58 -8.11 -7.51 -1.71
C THR A 58 -7.14 -6.88 -2.69
N SER A 59 -5.83 -7.13 -2.55
CA SER A 59 -4.83 -6.63 -3.50
C SER A 59 -5.11 -7.09 -4.93
N LEU A 60 -5.42 -8.37 -5.14
CA LEU A 60 -5.74 -8.90 -6.46
C LEU A 60 -7.03 -8.28 -7.05
N CYS A 61 -8.11 -8.21 -6.26
CA CYS A 61 -9.39 -7.66 -6.73
C CYS A 61 -9.27 -6.18 -7.09
N PHE A 62 -8.59 -5.40 -6.26
CA PHE A 62 -8.38 -3.97 -6.53
C PHE A 62 -7.40 -3.76 -7.69
N CYS A 63 -6.34 -4.56 -7.78
CA CYS A 63 -5.41 -4.53 -8.91
C CYS A 63 -6.14 -4.82 -10.23
N SER A 64 -7.01 -5.82 -10.28
CA SER A 64 -7.78 -6.16 -11.50
C SER A 64 -8.64 -5.01 -12.03
N CYS A 65 -9.06 -4.10 -11.16
CA CYS A 65 -9.91 -2.95 -11.52
C CYS A 65 -9.13 -1.63 -11.63
N ALA A 66 -7.87 -1.58 -11.19
CA ALA A 66 -7.13 -0.34 -11.04
C ALA A 66 -6.83 0.40 -12.36
N THR A 67 -6.79 -0.30 -13.48
CA THR A 67 -6.59 0.30 -14.81
C THR A 67 -7.88 0.78 -15.47
N LEU A 68 -9.06 0.42 -14.94
CA LEU A 68 -10.33 0.83 -15.53
C LEU A 68 -10.51 2.35 -15.63
N PRO A 69 -10.15 3.15 -14.60
CA PRO A 69 -10.19 4.60 -14.72
C PRO A 69 -9.34 5.14 -15.87
N LEU A 70 -8.16 4.57 -16.10
CA LEU A 70 -7.30 4.97 -17.22
C LEU A 70 -7.95 4.64 -18.57
N LEU A 71 -8.57 3.46 -18.70
CA LEU A 71 -9.28 3.07 -19.90
C LEU A 71 -10.46 4.00 -20.22
N LEU A 72 -11.21 4.43 -19.20
CA LEU A 72 -12.32 5.37 -19.35
C LEU A 72 -11.84 6.77 -19.74
N HIS A 73 -10.66 7.17 -19.28
CA HIS A 73 -10.03 8.46 -19.60
C HIS A 73 -9.44 8.48 -21.01
N LEU A 74 -9.04 7.33 -21.58
CA LEU A 74 -8.48 7.28 -22.93
C LEU A 74 -9.53 7.65 -24.00
N HIS A 75 -9.16 8.52 -24.93
CA HIS A 75 -9.99 8.83 -26.11
C HIS A 75 -10.13 7.61 -27.03
N HIS A 76 -9.08 6.77 -27.08
CA HIS A 76 -8.98 5.55 -27.89
C HIS A 76 -8.65 4.34 -27.02
N PRO A 77 -9.61 3.80 -26.22
CA PRO A 77 -9.36 2.69 -25.31
C PRO A 77 -8.96 1.39 -26.04
N GLU A 78 -9.35 1.22 -27.31
CA GLU A 78 -8.94 0.11 -28.17
C GLU A 78 -7.42 0.07 -28.40
N ARG A 79 -6.72 1.19 -28.23
CA ARG A 79 -5.26 1.29 -28.37
C ARG A 79 -4.50 1.14 -27.06
N ALA A 80 -5.19 0.88 -25.97
CA ALA A 80 -4.55 0.78 -24.65
C ALA A 80 -3.43 -0.26 -24.59
N LEU A 81 -3.60 -1.38 -25.31
CA LEU A 81 -2.60 -2.44 -25.38
C LEU A 81 -1.37 -2.11 -26.24
N ASN A 82 -1.41 -1.05 -27.07
CA ASN A 82 -0.26 -0.64 -27.86
C ASN A 82 0.96 -0.29 -26.98
N ILE A 83 0.73 0.15 -25.74
CA ILE A 83 1.78 0.39 -24.75
C ILE A 83 2.63 -0.85 -24.47
N MET A 84 2.07 -2.04 -24.64
CA MET A 84 2.75 -3.33 -24.44
C MET A 84 3.33 -3.89 -25.73
N VAL A 85 2.67 -3.65 -26.89
CA VAL A 85 3.03 -4.23 -28.18
C VAL A 85 4.06 -3.38 -28.93
N THR A 86 3.90 -2.06 -28.86
CA THR A 86 4.82 -1.08 -29.49
C THR A 86 5.30 -0.04 -28.48
N PRO A 87 6.04 -0.48 -27.43
CA PRO A 87 6.47 0.43 -26.37
C PRO A 87 7.46 1.46 -26.89
N ASN A 88 7.27 2.71 -26.47
CA ASN A 88 8.29 3.73 -26.63
C ASN A 88 9.19 3.74 -25.37
N GLY A 89 10.48 3.43 -25.53
CA GLY A 89 11.43 3.34 -24.40
C GLY A 89 11.67 4.65 -23.66
N THR A 90 11.29 5.79 -24.25
CA THR A 90 11.36 7.10 -23.59
C THR A 90 10.06 7.50 -22.88
N SER A 91 9.00 6.73 -23.03
CA SER A 91 7.70 7.01 -22.40
C SER A 91 7.65 6.43 -20.98
N ALA A 92 7.50 7.31 -19.99
CA ALA A 92 7.29 6.91 -18.60
C ALA A 92 6.01 6.05 -18.43
N MET A 93 4.96 6.31 -19.22
CA MET A 93 3.73 5.52 -19.16
C MET A 93 3.93 4.07 -19.66
N ALA A 94 4.83 3.84 -20.62
CA ALA A 94 5.16 2.48 -21.08
C ALA A 94 5.79 1.65 -19.94
N GLY A 95 6.73 2.24 -19.20
CA GLY A 95 7.33 1.59 -18.02
C GLY A 95 6.29 1.18 -16.99
N PHE A 96 5.29 2.03 -16.74
CA PHE A 96 4.19 1.72 -15.83
C PHE A 96 3.44 0.44 -16.26
N GLY A 97 3.11 0.31 -17.54
CA GLY A 97 2.37 -0.86 -18.06
C GLY A 97 3.09 -2.18 -17.79
N PHE A 98 4.41 -2.24 -17.97
CA PHE A 98 5.21 -3.44 -17.70
C PHE A 98 5.28 -3.78 -16.21
N ILE A 99 5.54 -2.77 -15.35
CA ILE A 99 5.61 -2.97 -13.89
C ILE A 99 4.24 -3.45 -13.37
N TYR A 100 3.16 -2.85 -13.84
CA TYR A 100 1.79 -3.25 -13.49
C TYR A 100 1.49 -4.71 -13.88
N SER A 101 1.84 -5.10 -15.11
CA SER A 101 1.61 -6.46 -15.59
C SER A 101 2.41 -7.50 -14.81
N LEU A 102 3.67 -7.18 -14.49
CA LEU A 102 4.52 -8.05 -13.67
C LEU A 102 3.91 -8.22 -12.27
N TYR A 103 3.46 -7.12 -11.66
CA TYR A 103 2.85 -7.17 -10.34
C TYR A 103 1.51 -7.93 -10.33
N MET A 104 0.68 -7.74 -11.34
CA MET A 104 -0.56 -8.50 -11.52
C MET A 104 -0.29 -10.00 -11.63
N LEU A 105 0.70 -10.40 -12.44
CA LEU A 105 1.08 -11.80 -12.57
C LEU A 105 1.54 -12.39 -11.23
N LEU A 106 2.35 -11.65 -10.48
CA LEU A 106 2.80 -12.05 -9.15
C LEU A 106 1.61 -12.28 -8.22
N LEU A 107 0.66 -11.33 -8.16
CA LEU A 107 -0.54 -11.46 -7.31
C LEU A 107 -1.39 -12.68 -7.68
N VAL A 108 -1.59 -12.93 -8.98
CA VAL A 108 -2.37 -14.09 -9.45
C VAL A 108 -1.71 -15.39 -9.02
N VAL A 109 -0.38 -15.51 -9.18
CA VAL A 109 0.36 -16.72 -8.80
C VAL A 109 0.36 -16.89 -7.29
N GLU A 110 0.60 -15.83 -6.52
CA GLU A 110 0.62 -15.89 -5.06
C GLU A 110 -0.74 -16.26 -4.48
N VAL A 111 -1.84 -15.63 -4.94
CA VAL A 111 -3.20 -16.02 -4.55
C VAL A 111 -3.47 -17.48 -4.91
N TRP A 112 -3.10 -17.90 -6.11
CA TRP A 112 -3.27 -19.30 -6.52
C TRP A 112 -2.54 -20.28 -5.59
N LEU A 113 -1.29 -20.00 -5.21
CA LEU A 113 -0.52 -20.86 -4.29
C LEU A 113 -1.15 -20.88 -2.90
N VAL A 114 -1.53 -19.71 -2.35
CA VAL A 114 -2.15 -19.63 -1.00
C VAL A 114 -3.45 -20.42 -0.92
N PHE A 115 -4.24 -20.43 -2.00
CA PHE A 115 -5.52 -21.15 -2.04
C PHE A 115 -5.44 -22.53 -2.70
N ARG A 116 -4.27 -22.96 -3.17
CA ARG A 116 -4.08 -24.26 -3.84
C ARG A 116 -4.58 -25.46 -3.02
N PRO A 117 -4.35 -25.55 -1.70
CA PRO A 117 -4.91 -26.63 -0.90
C PRO A 117 -6.44 -26.70 -0.99
N THR A 118 -7.11 -25.57 -0.87
CA THR A 118 -8.57 -25.48 -0.98
C THR A 118 -9.06 -25.77 -2.40
N ILE A 119 -8.32 -25.33 -3.41
CA ILE A 119 -8.65 -25.60 -4.83
C ILE A 119 -8.61 -27.09 -5.09
N VAL A 120 -7.58 -27.81 -4.63
CA VAL A 120 -7.44 -29.26 -4.80
C VAL A 120 -8.53 -30.01 -4.05
N GLU A 121 -8.85 -29.60 -2.82
CA GLU A 121 -9.95 -30.20 -2.04
C GLU A 121 -11.30 -30.04 -2.75
N ARG A 122 -11.62 -28.84 -3.23
CA ARG A 122 -12.87 -28.56 -3.97
C ARG A 122 -12.92 -29.22 -5.35
N ALA A 123 -11.76 -29.42 -5.99
CA ALA A 123 -11.68 -30.15 -7.25
C ALA A 123 -12.11 -31.62 -7.10
N ASN A 124 -11.87 -32.21 -5.92
CA ASN A 124 -12.25 -33.59 -5.61
C ASN A 124 -13.69 -33.72 -5.07
N SER A 125 -14.19 -32.68 -4.37
CA SER A 125 -15.49 -32.74 -3.68
C SER A 125 -16.64 -32.18 -4.52
N ARG A 126 -16.38 -31.26 -5.47
CA ARG A 126 -17.41 -30.60 -6.26
C ARG A 126 -17.67 -31.31 -7.61
N ILE A 127 -18.95 -31.45 -7.98
CA ILE A 127 -19.41 -32.03 -9.25
C ILE A 127 -20.01 -30.90 -10.12
N GLY A 128 -20.04 -31.11 -11.44
CA GLY A 128 -20.61 -30.14 -12.40
C GLY A 128 -19.64 -29.04 -12.82
N ALA A 129 -20.16 -27.93 -13.34
CA ALA A 129 -19.37 -26.83 -13.90
C ALA A 129 -18.39 -26.22 -12.87
N ALA A 130 -18.81 -26.04 -11.61
CA ALA A 130 -17.93 -25.55 -10.56
C ALA A 130 -16.77 -26.52 -10.27
N GLY A 131 -17.04 -27.83 -10.27
CA GLY A 131 -16.00 -28.86 -10.12
C GLY A 131 -14.99 -28.86 -11.27
N LEU A 132 -15.45 -28.58 -12.50
CA LEU A 132 -14.57 -28.46 -13.68
C LEU A 132 -13.61 -27.28 -13.53
N VAL A 133 -14.10 -26.12 -13.10
CA VAL A 133 -13.25 -24.93 -12.87
C VAL A 133 -12.17 -25.23 -11.84
N TYR A 134 -12.53 -25.85 -10.69
CA TYR A 134 -11.51 -26.20 -9.67
C TYR A 134 -10.52 -27.25 -10.18
N ARG A 135 -10.94 -28.21 -11.01
CA ARG A 135 -10.03 -29.19 -11.63
C ARG A 135 -9.03 -28.55 -12.58
N ILE A 136 -9.48 -27.56 -13.38
CA ILE A 136 -8.59 -26.79 -14.26
C ILE A 136 -7.59 -26.00 -13.38
N LEU A 137 -8.07 -25.29 -12.35
CA LEU A 137 -7.23 -24.51 -11.46
C LEU A 137 -6.27 -25.39 -10.60
N ALA A 138 -6.64 -26.66 -10.33
CA ALA A 138 -5.77 -27.60 -9.63
C ALA A 138 -4.59 -28.08 -10.48
N LEU A 139 -4.56 -27.78 -11.79
CA LEU A 139 -3.49 -28.17 -12.72
C LEU A 139 -3.12 -29.68 -12.63
N GLY A 140 -4.12 -30.53 -12.48
CA GLY A 140 -3.93 -31.99 -12.39
C GLY A 140 -3.56 -32.50 -10.99
N ALA A 141 -3.37 -31.63 -10.00
CA ALA A 141 -3.11 -32.07 -8.63
C ALA A 141 -4.37 -32.68 -8.02
N ARG A 142 -4.27 -33.95 -7.56
CA ARG A 142 -5.37 -34.67 -6.90
C ARG A 142 -5.25 -34.72 -5.38
N LYS A 143 -4.02 -34.59 -4.87
CA LYS A 143 -3.72 -34.61 -3.43
C LYS A 143 -2.60 -33.62 -3.12
N MET A 144 -2.68 -33.01 -1.97
CA MET A 144 -1.60 -32.19 -1.41
C MET A 144 -0.73 -33.10 -0.54
N THR A 145 0.52 -33.31 -0.94
CA THR A 145 1.53 -33.99 -0.13
C THR A 145 2.28 -32.98 0.74
N ASP A 146 2.93 -33.46 1.80
CA ASP A 146 3.71 -32.57 2.68
C ASP A 146 4.86 -31.89 1.94
N GLY A 147 5.53 -32.60 1.02
CA GLY A 147 6.54 -31.99 0.15
C GLY A 147 5.97 -30.91 -0.77
N SER A 148 4.74 -31.12 -1.31
CA SER A 148 4.07 -30.08 -2.12
C SER A 148 3.74 -28.83 -1.29
N ARG A 149 3.29 -28.99 -0.04
CA ARG A 149 3.04 -27.87 0.87
C ARG A 149 4.30 -27.09 1.19
N GLN A 150 5.42 -27.76 1.46
CA GLN A 150 6.70 -27.11 1.71
C GLN A 150 7.18 -26.28 0.51
N VAL A 151 7.02 -26.80 -0.71
CA VAL A 151 7.35 -26.07 -1.95
C VAL A 151 6.43 -24.86 -2.12
N ASP A 152 5.12 -25.02 -1.88
CA ASP A 152 4.15 -23.93 -1.96
C ASP A 152 4.49 -22.83 -0.93
N ASP A 153 4.77 -23.20 0.32
CA ASP A 153 5.13 -22.24 1.39
C ASP A 153 6.44 -21.49 1.08
N TRP A 154 7.42 -22.19 0.50
CA TRP A 154 8.66 -21.55 0.03
C TRP A 154 8.39 -20.58 -1.11
N ALA A 155 7.59 -20.99 -2.10
CA ALA A 155 7.24 -20.16 -3.26
C ALA A 155 6.42 -18.93 -2.84
N ILE A 156 5.43 -19.08 -1.94
CA ILE A 156 4.64 -17.97 -1.38
C ILE A 156 5.58 -16.96 -0.71
N ARG A 157 6.52 -17.45 0.11
CA ARG A 157 7.47 -16.57 0.79
C ARG A 157 8.38 -15.83 -0.20
N LEU A 158 8.87 -16.52 -1.25
CA LEU A 158 9.69 -15.91 -2.28
C LEU A 158 8.91 -14.83 -3.06
N LEU A 159 7.66 -15.14 -3.46
CA LEU A 159 6.80 -14.19 -4.17
C LEU A 159 6.44 -12.99 -3.29
N ALA A 160 6.10 -13.21 -2.04
CA ALA A 160 5.83 -12.12 -1.10
C ALA A 160 7.07 -11.22 -0.89
N MET A 161 8.27 -11.81 -0.76
CA MET A 161 9.52 -11.04 -0.68
C MET A 161 9.79 -10.22 -1.95
N ALA A 162 9.60 -10.81 -3.13
CA ALA A 162 9.76 -10.10 -4.40
C ALA A 162 8.64 -9.08 -4.62
N GLY A 163 7.44 -9.36 -4.15
CA GLY A 163 6.27 -8.50 -4.29
C GLY A 163 6.40 -7.17 -3.54
N ILE A 164 7.08 -7.13 -2.40
CA ILE A 164 7.29 -5.88 -1.63
C ILE A 164 7.97 -4.80 -2.49
N PRO A 165 9.19 -5.02 -3.03
CA PRO A 165 9.83 -4.01 -3.85
C PRO A 165 9.04 -3.71 -5.13
N ILE A 166 8.40 -4.70 -5.77
CA ILE A 166 7.61 -4.47 -6.97
C ILE A 166 6.39 -3.60 -6.65
N ALA A 167 5.68 -3.83 -5.54
CA ALA A 167 4.59 -2.98 -5.08
C ALA A 167 5.05 -1.56 -4.78
N CYS A 168 6.20 -1.41 -4.12
CA CYS A 168 6.80 -0.11 -3.83
C CYS A 168 7.18 0.63 -5.13
N ILE A 169 7.81 -0.06 -6.08
CA ILE A 169 8.17 0.50 -7.39
C ILE A 169 6.91 0.89 -8.15
N LEU A 170 5.90 0.01 -8.23
CA LEU A 170 4.65 0.30 -8.93
C LEU A 170 4.02 1.59 -8.43
N HIS A 171 3.91 1.74 -7.11
CA HIS A 171 3.20 2.89 -6.55
C HIS A 171 4.07 4.15 -6.49
N GLY A 172 5.36 4.02 -6.21
CA GLY A 172 6.33 5.11 -6.35
C GLY A 172 6.41 5.62 -7.78
N TYR A 173 6.29 4.71 -8.77
CA TYR A 173 6.25 5.07 -10.19
C TYR A 173 5.01 5.91 -10.55
N VAL A 174 3.87 5.68 -9.93
CA VAL A 174 2.70 6.56 -10.09
C VAL A 174 3.05 7.99 -9.65
N GLY A 175 3.67 8.15 -8.48
CA GLY A 175 4.17 9.46 -8.04
C GLY A 175 5.24 10.04 -8.96
N PHE A 176 6.12 9.20 -9.51
CA PHE A 176 7.12 9.61 -10.50
C PHE A 176 6.48 10.19 -11.78
N LEU A 177 5.37 9.62 -12.25
CA LEU A 177 4.66 10.15 -13.42
C LEU A 177 4.25 11.62 -13.21
N PHE A 178 3.79 11.99 -12.01
CA PHE A 178 3.50 13.38 -11.67
C PHE A 178 4.81 14.18 -11.49
N GLY A 179 5.77 13.69 -10.71
CA GLY A 179 7.04 14.34 -10.42
C GLY A 179 7.91 14.63 -11.66
N ALA A 180 7.71 13.88 -12.74
CA ALA A 180 8.40 14.09 -14.01
C ALA A 180 7.87 15.29 -14.79
N ILE A 181 6.70 15.86 -14.44
CA ILE A 181 6.07 17.00 -15.14
C ILE A 181 6.64 18.29 -14.61
N LYS A 182 7.74 18.74 -15.20
CA LYS A 182 8.48 19.94 -14.78
C LYS A 182 7.68 21.25 -14.94
N ALA A 183 6.68 21.26 -15.79
CA ALA A 183 5.86 22.44 -16.03
C ALA A 183 4.87 22.76 -14.90
N ASN A 184 4.68 21.82 -13.96
CA ASN A 184 3.80 22.03 -12.81
C ASN A 184 4.63 22.04 -11.52
N PRO A 185 4.77 23.19 -10.84
CA PRO A 185 5.62 23.33 -9.67
C PRO A 185 5.14 22.51 -8.47
N TRP A 186 3.83 22.28 -8.33
CA TRP A 186 3.32 21.41 -7.26
C TRP A 186 3.66 19.93 -7.48
N TRP A 187 3.75 19.50 -8.75
CA TRP A 187 4.07 18.11 -9.06
C TRP A 187 5.57 17.83 -9.16
N SER A 188 6.33 18.82 -9.65
CA SER A 188 7.75 18.71 -10.01
C SER A 188 8.66 18.63 -8.78
N THR A 189 8.44 17.63 -7.92
CA THR A 189 9.25 17.42 -6.72
C THR A 189 9.80 16.00 -6.68
N ALA A 190 11.00 15.83 -6.13
CA ALA A 190 11.61 14.53 -5.90
C ALA A 190 10.88 13.72 -4.80
N LEU A 191 10.10 14.38 -3.95
CA LEU A 191 9.33 13.73 -2.88
C LEU A 191 8.03 13.09 -3.38
N MET A 192 7.50 13.48 -4.52
CA MET A 192 6.23 12.98 -5.04
C MET A 192 6.14 11.44 -5.09
N PRO A 193 7.14 10.69 -5.58
CA PRO A 193 7.14 9.23 -5.53
C PRO A 193 7.03 8.68 -4.11
N VAL A 194 7.69 9.30 -3.15
CA VAL A 194 7.72 8.85 -1.74
C VAL A 194 6.39 9.16 -1.06
N ILE A 195 5.84 10.37 -1.25
CA ILE A 195 4.53 10.78 -0.73
C ILE A 195 3.45 9.84 -1.24
N PHE A 196 3.47 9.53 -2.54
CA PHE A 196 2.51 8.60 -3.14
C PHE A 196 2.65 7.20 -2.57
N LEU A 197 3.86 6.69 -2.38
CA LEU A 197 4.10 5.37 -1.80
C LEU A 197 3.61 5.28 -0.35
N ILE A 198 3.96 6.24 0.50
CA ILE A 198 3.56 6.21 1.91
C ILE A 198 2.04 6.37 2.04
N SER A 199 1.42 7.28 1.27
CA SER A 199 -0.04 7.43 1.26
C SER A 199 -0.78 6.18 0.75
N ALA A 200 -0.15 5.37 -0.12
CA ALA A 200 -0.68 4.08 -0.53
C ALA A 200 -0.68 3.07 0.61
N ILE A 201 0.41 3.00 1.38
CA ILE A 201 0.48 2.13 2.57
C ILE A 201 -0.60 2.55 3.57
N VAL A 202 -0.75 3.84 3.82
CA VAL A 202 -1.79 4.41 4.70
C VAL A 202 -3.19 4.02 4.24
N SER A 203 -3.52 4.25 2.96
CA SER A 203 -4.85 3.92 2.43
C SER A 203 -5.12 2.42 2.43
N GLY A 204 -4.14 1.58 2.12
CA GLY A 204 -4.32 0.13 2.09
C GLY A 204 -4.55 -0.46 3.47
N ILE A 205 -3.81 -0.03 4.50
CA ILE A 205 -4.05 -0.47 5.89
C ILE A 205 -5.43 0.01 6.34
N ALA A 206 -5.79 1.28 6.09
CA ALA A 206 -7.09 1.84 6.44
C ALA A 206 -8.23 1.07 5.73
N GLY A 207 -8.10 0.80 4.43
CA GLY A 207 -9.06 0.01 3.66
C GLY A 207 -9.24 -1.40 4.23
N LEU A 208 -8.16 -2.06 4.63
CA LEU A 208 -8.24 -3.39 5.24
C LEU A 208 -8.91 -3.39 6.60
N ILE A 209 -8.67 -2.38 7.45
CA ILE A 209 -9.38 -2.27 8.74
C ILE A 209 -10.89 -2.15 8.49
N VAL A 210 -11.29 -1.27 7.56
CA VAL A 210 -12.71 -1.08 7.21
C VAL A 210 -13.32 -2.36 6.64
N LEU A 211 -12.63 -3.03 5.71
CA LEU A 211 -13.10 -4.27 5.11
C LEU A 211 -13.21 -5.40 6.14
N TYR A 212 -12.16 -5.60 6.95
CA TYR A 212 -12.15 -6.64 7.97
C TYR A 212 -13.24 -6.46 9.01
N VAL A 213 -13.35 -5.27 9.59
CA VAL A 213 -14.38 -4.94 10.58
C VAL A 213 -15.78 -5.04 9.97
N GLY A 214 -15.98 -4.51 8.75
CA GLY A 214 -17.25 -4.58 8.04
C GLY A 214 -17.68 -6.00 7.70
N MET A 215 -16.74 -6.86 7.29
CA MET A 215 -17.03 -8.27 7.01
C MET A 215 -17.33 -9.05 8.31
N CYS A 216 -16.60 -8.79 9.40
CA CYS A 216 -16.91 -9.36 10.71
C CYS A 216 -18.31 -8.98 11.16
N TRP A 217 -18.68 -7.69 11.03
CA TRP A 217 -20.02 -7.20 11.36
C TRP A 217 -21.11 -7.88 10.52
N ARG A 218 -20.91 -8.00 9.21
CA ARG A 218 -21.85 -8.68 8.31
C ARG A 218 -22.07 -10.15 8.67
N ARG A 219 -21.04 -10.82 9.20
CA ARG A 219 -21.09 -12.23 9.60
C ARG A 219 -21.52 -12.44 11.06
N GLY A 220 -21.72 -11.37 11.82
CA GLY A 220 -22.03 -11.44 13.26
C GLY A 220 -20.88 -11.96 14.13
N VAL A 221 -19.66 -11.95 13.61
CA VAL A 221 -18.42 -12.40 14.31
C VAL A 221 -17.72 -11.18 14.90
N LYS A 222 -17.14 -11.33 16.07
CA LYS A 222 -16.30 -10.28 16.67
C LYS A 222 -14.95 -10.23 15.96
N PRO A 223 -14.47 -9.05 15.55
CA PRO A 223 -13.12 -8.91 15.02
C PRO A 223 -12.08 -9.23 16.10
N ASP A 224 -10.96 -9.80 15.68
CA ASP A 224 -9.82 -10.05 16.56
C ASP A 224 -9.25 -8.69 17.03
N ALA A 225 -9.27 -8.47 18.34
CA ALA A 225 -8.90 -7.18 18.92
C ALA A 225 -7.40 -6.88 18.79
N ASP A 226 -6.56 -7.90 18.86
CA ASP A 226 -5.11 -7.72 18.76
C ASP A 226 -4.69 -7.46 17.33
N CYS A 227 -5.33 -8.14 16.37
CA CYS A 227 -5.15 -7.87 14.95
C CYS A 227 -5.55 -6.42 14.59
N VAL A 228 -6.74 -5.99 15.00
CA VAL A 228 -7.20 -4.60 14.73
C VAL A 228 -6.29 -3.58 15.40
N ARG A 229 -5.87 -3.83 16.65
CA ARG A 229 -4.95 -2.93 17.36
C ARG A 229 -3.58 -2.85 16.68
N ALA A 230 -3.06 -3.95 16.19
CA ALA A 230 -1.80 -3.97 15.44
C ALA A 230 -1.91 -3.17 14.14
N MET A 231 -2.99 -3.37 13.37
CA MET A 231 -3.25 -2.59 12.17
C MET A 231 -3.43 -1.10 12.46
N CYS A 232 -4.14 -0.72 13.54
CA CYS A 232 -4.27 0.68 13.96
C CYS A 232 -2.90 1.29 14.33
N ARG A 233 -2.00 0.51 14.93
CA ARG A 233 -0.64 0.98 15.25
C ARG A 233 0.18 1.22 13.99
N TYR A 234 0.15 0.30 13.03
CA TYR A 234 0.82 0.49 11.74
C TYR A 234 0.24 1.69 10.98
N LEU A 235 -1.09 1.83 10.96
CA LEU A 235 -1.77 2.95 10.33
C LEU A 235 -1.36 4.29 10.98
N TRP A 236 -1.31 4.35 12.31
CA TRP A 236 -0.93 5.56 13.03
C TRP A 236 0.49 6.01 12.69
N VAL A 237 1.46 5.09 12.72
CA VAL A 237 2.86 5.39 12.37
C VAL A 237 2.97 5.84 10.91
N ALA A 238 2.33 5.11 9.98
CA ALA A 238 2.36 5.45 8.57
C ALA A 238 1.69 6.81 8.28
N LEU A 239 0.59 7.13 8.98
CA LEU A 239 -0.10 8.43 8.86
C LEU A 239 0.79 9.59 9.33
N VAL A 240 1.50 9.41 10.46
CA VAL A 240 2.46 10.42 10.94
C VAL A 240 3.52 10.69 9.88
N VAL A 241 4.11 9.64 9.30
CA VAL A 241 5.13 9.78 8.25
C VAL A 241 4.55 10.47 7.01
N ALA A 242 3.35 10.06 6.56
CA ALA A 242 2.70 10.63 5.38
C ALA A 242 2.45 12.13 5.55
N VAL A 243 1.82 12.53 6.65
CA VAL A 243 1.52 13.95 6.94
C VAL A 243 2.79 14.76 7.12
N SER A 244 3.82 14.20 7.75
CA SER A 244 5.11 14.89 7.92
C SER A 244 5.78 15.16 6.59
N LEU A 245 5.74 14.22 5.63
CA LEU A 245 6.31 14.43 4.29
C LEU A 245 5.54 15.48 3.50
N GLU A 246 4.19 15.46 3.54
CA GLU A 246 3.35 16.47 2.91
C GLU A 246 3.64 17.87 3.48
N MET A 247 3.78 17.98 4.80
CA MET A 247 4.07 19.27 5.46
C MET A 247 5.51 19.75 5.17
N LEU A 248 6.49 18.85 5.10
CA LEU A 248 7.86 19.18 4.75
C LEU A 248 7.95 19.73 3.32
N GLU A 249 7.22 19.15 2.39
CA GLU A 249 7.18 19.62 1.00
C GLU A 249 6.60 21.02 0.90
N LEU A 250 5.43 21.26 1.52
CA LEU A 250 4.85 22.60 1.57
C LEU A 250 5.74 23.60 2.28
N GLY A 251 6.36 23.19 3.39
CA GLY A 251 7.29 24.02 4.14
C GLY A 251 8.53 24.40 3.31
N HIS A 252 9.03 23.46 2.49
CA HIS A 252 10.14 23.73 1.57
C HIS A 252 9.74 24.76 0.52
N MET A 253 8.61 24.59 -0.16
CA MET A 253 8.09 25.54 -1.14
C MET A 253 7.80 26.93 -0.53
N ALA A 254 7.27 26.95 0.70
CA ALA A 254 7.04 28.20 1.43
C ALA A 254 8.35 28.91 1.79
N TYR A 255 9.37 28.18 2.18
CA TYR A 255 10.69 28.72 2.50
C TYR A 255 11.40 29.31 1.28
N GLU A 256 11.33 28.64 0.14
CA GLU A 256 11.89 29.17 -1.12
C GLU A 256 11.22 30.47 -1.55
N SER A 257 9.97 30.71 -1.15
CA SER A 257 9.20 31.94 -1.35
C SER A 257 9.18 32.45 -2.81
N GLY A 258 9.28 31.52 -3.77
CA GLY A 258 9.28 31.81 -5.21
C GLY A 258 7.92 32.32 -5.72
N ALA A 259 7.87 32.65 -7.02
CA ALA A 259 6.61 33.02 -7.68
C ALA A 259 5.57 31.91 -7.62
N GLU A 260 6.04 30.64 -7.66
CA GLU A 260 5.23 29.44 -7.52
C GLU A 260 4.51 29.37 -6.18
N TRP A 261 5.20 29.71 -5.08
CA TRP A 261 4.59 29.72 -3.74
C TRP A 261 3.44 30.71 -3.62
N LYS A 262 3.57 31.89 -4.20
CA LYS A 262 2.48 32.89 -4.16
C LYS A 262 1.20 32.36 -4.82
N VAL A 263 1.33 31.68 -5.95
CA VAL A 263 0.18 31.07 -6.64
C VAL A 263 -0.35 29.89 -5.88
N LEU A 264 0.52 29.03 -5.40
CA LEU A 264 0.12 27.83 -4.64
C LEU A 264 -0.55 28.21 -3.32
N SER A 265 -0.02 29.19 -2.59
CA SER A 265 -0.65 29.65 -1.34
C SER A 265 -2.05 30.22 -1.57
N THR A 266 -2.25 31.03 -2.62
CA THR A 266 -3.58 31.50 -3.00
C THR A 266 -4.51 30.34 -3.39
N LEU A 267 -4.02 29.39 -4.18
CA LEU A 267 -4.77 28.19 -4.53
C LEU A 267 -5.25 27.42 -3.29
N LEU A 268 -4.35 27.19 -2.33
CA LEU A 268 -4.66 26.41 -1.12
C LEU A 268 -5.62 27.13 -0.18
N THR A 269 -5.50 28.48 -0.06
CA THR A 269 -6.31 29.26 0.89
C THR A 269 -7.65 29.73 0.33
N GLU A 270 -7.76 29.94 -0.97
CA GLU A 270 -8.98 30.48 -1.60
C GLU A 270 -9.76 29.42 -2.38
N HIS A 271 -9.10 28.65 -3.25
CA HIS A 271 -9.75 27.70 -4.13
C HIS A 271 -9.89 26.29 -3.54
N LEU A 272 -8.90 25.84 -2.77
CA LEU A 272 -8.87 24.51 -2.15
C LEU A 272 -9.06 24.55 -0.62
N ALA A 273 -9.49 25.68 -0.04
CA ALA A 273 -9.65 25.83 1.41
C ALA A 273 -10.51 24.71 2.04
N VAL A 274 -11.60 24.31 1.37
CA VAL A 274 -12.46 23.23 1.83
C VAL A 274 -11.83 21.85 1.58
N SER A 275 -11.38 21.55 0.38
CA SER A 275 -10.86 20.22 0.03
C SER A 275 -9.51 19.93 0.67
N TYR A 276 -8.61 20.89 0.70
CA TYR A 276 -7.29 20.77 1.31
C TYR A 276 -7.35 21.08 2.82
N GLY A 277 -7.77 22.28 3.21
CA GLY A 277 -7.70 22.73 4.60
C GLY A 277 -8.65 21.94 5.50
N LEU A 278 -9.96 21.89 5.18
CA LEU A 278 -10.93 21.23 6.03
C LEU A 278 -10.93 19.70 5.84
N ILE A 279 -11.08 19.20 4.62
CA ILE A 279 -11.25 17.75 4.39
C ILE A 279 -9.94 17.00 4.54
N GLN A 280 -8.86 17.40 3.88
CA GLN A 280 -7.59 16.66 3.92
C GLN A 280 -6.86 16.85 5.26
N VAL A 281 -6.68 18.09 5.71
CA VAL A 281 -5.86 18.38 6.91
C VAL A 281 -6.64 18.15 8.20
N VAL A 282 -7.81 18.79 8.38
CA VAL A 282 -8.53 18.70 9.67
C VAL A 282 -9.25 17.36 9.81
N ILE A 283 -10.18 17.06 8.92
CA ILE A 283 -11.03 15.87 9.03
C ILE A 283 -10.24 14.59 8.73
N GLY A 284 -9.38 14.62 7.71
CA GLY A 284 -8.69 13.45 7.20
C GLY A 284 -7.34 13.15 7.85
N SER A 285 -6.67 14.14 8.45
CA SER A 285 -5.35 13.93 9.08
C SER A 285 -5.42 14.11 10.60
N LEU A 286 -5.86 15.27 11.09
CA LEU A 286 -5.87 15.57 12.53
C LEU A 286 -6.85 14.70 13.31
N CYS A 287 -8.11 14.58 12.83
CA CYS A 287 -9.11 13.76 13.50
C CYS A 287 -8.72 12.28 13.59
N PRO A 288 -8.31 11.58 12.49
CA PRO A 288 -7.89 10.19 12.60
C PRO A 288 -6.58 10.02 13.39
N PHE A 289 -5.66 10.97 13.36
CA PHE A 289 -4.48 10.95 14.21
C PHE A 289 -4.87 10.84 15.70
N LEU A 290 -5.81 11.66 16.17
CA LEU A 290 -6.30 11.64 17.55
C LEU A 290 -7.09 10.36 17.88
N LEU A 291 -7.93 9.91 16.95
CA LEU A 291 -8.70 8.66 17.13
C LEU A 291 -7.80 7.43 17.19
N LEU A 292 -6.77 7.36 16.35
CA LEU A 292 -5.79 6.27 16.37
C LEU A 292 -4.92 6.31 17.62
N LEU A 293 -4.54 7.50 18.11
CA LEU A 293 -3.84 7.64 19.38
C LEU A 293 -4.65 7.07 20.56
N ILE A 294 -5.99 7.21 20.51
CA ILE A 294 -6.88 6.58 21.47
C ILE A 294 -6.95 5.06 21.24
N ALA A 295 -7.16 4.62 19.99
CA ALA A 295 -7.34 3.22 19.63
C ALA A 295 -6.11 2.34 19.98
N VAL A 296 -4.91 2.88 19.89
CA VAL A 296 -3.66 2.17 20.18
C VAL A 296 -3.44 1.91 21.67
N ARG A 297 -4.19 2.56 22.58
CA ARG A 297 -4.03 2.40 24.03
C ARG A 297 -4.24 0.95 24.48
N PRO A 298 -3.33 0.34 25.28
CA PRO A 298 -3.38 -1.10 25.60
C PRO A 298 -4.61 -1.53 26.40
N ARG A 299 -5.17 -0.64 27.23
CA ARG A 299 -6.27 -0.94 28.18
C ARG A 299 -7.64 -0.51 27.67
N LEU A 300 -7.76 -0.11 26.40
CA LEU A 300 -9.03 0.34 25.85
C LEU A 300 -9.96 -0.85 25.61
N ASN A 301 -11.26 -0.64 25.89
CA ASN A 301 -12.30 -1.63 25.61
C ASN A 301 -12.26 -2.03 24.11
N PRO A 302 -12.25 -3.34 23.75
CA PRO A 302 -12.15 -3.80 22.36
C PRO A 302 -13.23 -3.22 21.45
N ARG A 303 -14.47 -3.02 21.93
CA ARG A 303 -15.53 -2.40 21.13
C ARG A 303 -15.24 -0.94 20.79
N LEU A 304 -14.78 -0.16 21.78
CA LEU A 304 -14.44 1.24 21.58
C LEU A 304 -13.19 1.37 20.70
N MET A 305 -12.18 0.52 20.91
CA MET A 305 -10.98 0.44 20.09
C MET A 305 -11.32 0.18 18.62
N THR A 306 -12.18 -0.83 18.34
CA THR A 306 -12.61 -1.17 16.98
C THR A 306 -13.43 -0.03 16.36
N ALA A 307 -14.29 0.63 17.13
CA ALA A 307 -15.07 1.77 16.64
C ALA A 307 -14.19 2.98 16.31
N CYS A 308 -13.27 3.35 17.22
CA CYS A 308 -12.32 4.44 16.97
C CYS A 308 -11.38 4.11 15.79
N GLY A 309 -10.85 2.89 15.72
CA GLY A 309 -10.00 2.44 14.62
C GLY A 309 -10.73 2.41 13.28
N GLY A 310 -11.95 1.89 13.26
CA GLY A 310 -12.79 1.85 12.06
C GLY A 310 -13.17 3.26 11.56
N LEU A 311 -13.58 4.15 12.47
CA LEU A 311 -13.91 5.54 12.11
C LEU A 311 -12.66 6.29 11.62
N ALA A 312 -11.54 6.16 12.33
CA ALA A 312 -10.28 6.76 11.89
C ALA A 312 -9.88 6.28 10.48
N SER A 313 -10.02 4.98 10.22
CA SER A 313 -9.70 4.39 8.92
C SER A 313 -10.60 4.92 7.79
N LEU A 314 -11.90 5.14 8.05
CA LEU A 314 -12.80 5.78 7.10
C LEU A 314 -12.37 7.22 6.79
N LEU A 315 -12.02 8.00 7.83
CA LEU A 315 -11.54 9.37 7.65
C LEU A 315 -10.21 9.43 6.90
N VAL A 316 -9.30 8.48 7.14
CA VAL A 316 -8.04 8.34 6.40
C VAL A 316 -8.30 8.02 4.92
N LEU A 317 -9.27 7.17 4.59
CA LEU A 317 -9.63 6.91 3.19
C LEU A 317 -10.14 8.18 2.50
N VAL A 318 -10.93 9.00 3.20
CA VAL A 318 -11.36 10.31 2.69
C VAL A 318 -10.16 11.25 2.52
N GLN A 319 -9.22 11.27 3.47
CA GLN A 319 -7.99 12.06 3.39
C GLN A 319 -7.17 11.72 2.15
N VAL A 320 -6.88 10.43 1.93
CA VAL A 320 -6.08 10.02 0.78
C VAL A 320 -6.80 10.32 -0.53
N PHE A 321 -8.12 10.19 -0.59
CA PHE A 321 -8.89 10.60 -1.75
C PHE A 321 -8.79 12.12 -1.99
N ALA A 322 -8.97 12.92 -0.94
CA ALA A 322 -8.85 14.38 -1.02
C ALA A 322 -7.43 14.82 -1.44
N MET A 323 -6.40 14.16 -0.91
CA MET A 323 -5.02 14.39 -1.31
C MET A 323 -4.81 14.10 -2.80
N ARG A 324 -5.32 12.97 -3.32
CA ARG A 324 -5.27 12.67 -4.76
C ARG A 324 -6.03 13.70 -5.59
N TRP A 325 -7.20 14.11 -5.11
CA TRP A 325 -7.99 15.15 -5.74
C TRP A 325 -7.23 16.48 -5.81
N ASN A 326 -6.69 16.93 -4.71
CA ASN A 326 -5.97 18.20 -4.62
C ASN A 326 -4.70 18.17 -5.49
N VAL A 327 -3.94 17.07 -5.48
CA VAL A 327 -2.76 16.94 -6.35
C VAL A 327 -3.17 16.89 -7.81
N VAL A 328 -4.11 16.04 -8.22
CA VAL A 328 -4.43 15.82 -9.64
C VAL A 328 -5.25 16.96 -10.21
N VAL A 329 -6.40 17.27 -9.62
CA VAL A 329 -7.30 18.32 -10.10
C VAL A 329 -6.82 19.68 -9.64
N GLY A 330 -6.56 19.85 -8.35
CA GLY A 330 -6.05 21.12 -7.79
C GLY A 330 -4.78 21.60 -8.48
N GLY A 331 -3.84 20.69 -8.77
CA GLY A 331 -2.62 21.01 -9.50
C GLY A 331 -2.82 21.51 -10.95
N GLN A 332 -4.01 21.35 -11.51
CA GLN A 332 -4.36 21.86 -12.83
C GLN A 332 -5.17 23.18 -12.78
N LEU A 333 -5.62 23.62 -11.60
CA LEU A 333 -6.47 24.79 -11.48
C LEU A 333 -5.72 26.10 -11.72
N PHE A 334 -4.41 26.14 -11.58
CA PHE A 334 -3.63 27.33 -11.88
C PHE A 334 -2.99 27.27 -13.26
N SER A 335 -2.87 28.42 -13.90
CA SER A 335 -2.27 28.53 -15.22
C SER A 335 -0.75 28.34 -15.19
N LYS A 336 -0.17 27.80 -16.26
CA LYS A 336 1.29 27.63 -16.41
C LYS A 336 2.05 28.99 -16.40
N SER A 337 1.36 30.08 -16.66
CA SER A 337 1.92 31.43 -16.58
C SER A 337 1.79 32.06 -15.18
N TYR A 338 1.24 31.35 -14.20
CA TYR A 338 0.95 31.83 -12.85
C TYR A 338 0.02 33.05 -12.75
N ARG A 339 -0.81 33.29 -13.79
CA ARG A 339 -1.65 34.47 -13.91
C ARG A 339 -3.15 34.21 -13.87
N GLY A 340 -3.59 33.22 -13.12
CA GLY A 340 -5.01 32.98 -12.93
C GLY A 340 -5.35 31.55 -12.63
N PHE A 341 -6.61 31.34 -12.29
CA PHE A 341 -7.16 30.05 -11.89
C PHE A 341 -8.29 29.67 -12.84
N VAL A 342 -8.45 28.35 -13.01
CA VAL A 342 -9.52 27.73 -13.77
C VAL A 342 -10.47 27.07 -12.80
N GLU A 343 -11.76 27.13 -13.05
CA GLU A 343 -12.77 26.40 -12.28
C GLU A 343 -13.04 25.04 -12.92
N TYR A 344 -13.19 24.02 -12.09
CA TYR A 344 -13.53 22.67 -12.52
C TYR A 344 -14.71 22.13 -11.73
N THR A 345 -15.73 21.71 -12.45
CA THR A 345 -16.88 21.00 -11.90
C THR A 345 -16.95 19.60 -12.52
N VAL A 346 -17.06 18.57 -11.67
CA VAL A 346 -17.18 17.19 -12.16
C VAL A 346 -18.54 17.02 -12.82
N PRO A 347 -18.62 16.55 -14.06
CA PRO A 347 -19.89 16.24 -14.69
C PRO A 347 -20.58 15.05 -14.01
N TRP A 348 -21.90 15.08 -13.91
CA TRP A 348 -22.66 13.97 -13.33
C TRP A 348 -22.64 12.70 -14.20
N GLY A 349 -22.70 12.86 -15.52
CA GLY A 349 -22.76 11.79 -16.50
C GLY A 349 -21.52 11.72 -17.39
N GLY A 350 -21.53 10.75 -18.32
CA GLY A 350 -20.41 10.51 -19.22
C GLY A 350 -19.34 9.57 -18.65
N ARG A 351 -18.30 9.31 -19.46
CA ARG A 351 -17.23 8.36 -19.09
C ARG A 351 -16.35 8.86 -17.92
N GLU A 352 -16.30 10.18 -17.73
CA GLU A 352 -15.46 10.86 -16.73
C GLU A 352 -16.30 11.55 -15.65
N GLY A 353 -17.58 11.15 -15.52
CA GLY A 353 -18.50 11.73 -14.55
C GLY A 353 -18.53 10.97 -13.22
N ILE A 354 -19.29 11.56 -12.26
CA ILE A 354 -19.46 11.02 -10.91
C ILE A 354 -20.05 9.61 -10.93
N ILE A 355 -21.02 9.33 -11.81
CA ILE A 355 -21.67 8.01 -11.91
C ILE A 355 -20.63 6.96 -12.33
N ALA A 356 -19.83 7.23 -13.36
CA ALA A 356 -18.78 6.33 -13.80
C ALA A 356 -17.72 6.11 -12.71
N ALA A 357 -17.35 7.17 -12.00
CA ALA A 357 -16.43 7.10 -10.85
C ALA A 357 -16.96 6.19 -9.73
N ALA A 358 -18.23 6.32 -9.37
CA ALA A 358 -18.89 5.47 -8.37
C ALA A 358 -18.92 3.99 -8.81
N ILE A 359 -19.24 3.72 -10.07
CA ILE A 359 -19.22 2.36 -10.63
C ILE A 359 -17.81 1.78 -10.52
N VAL A 360 -16.79 2.48 -11.00
CA VAL A 360 -15.40 2.02 -10.98
C VAL A 360 -14.92 1.74 -9.56
N LEU A 361 -15.28 2.58 -8.59
CA LEU A 361 -14.91 2.39 -7.19
C LEU A 361 -15.61 1.19 -6.53
N THR A 362 -16.82 0.84 -6.99
CA THR A 362 -17.57 -0.30 -6.46
C THR A 362 -17.18 -1.64 -7.06
N LEU A 363 -16.62 -1.68 -8.28
CA LEU A 363 -16.24 -2.92 -8.96
C LEU A 363 -15.24 -3.78 -8.16
N PRO A 364 -14.14 -3.26 -7.59
CA PRO A 364 -13.23 -4.08 -6.78
C PRO A 364 -13.89 -4.64 -5.52
N LEU A 365 -14.86 -3.93 -4.93
CA LEU A 365 -15.64 -4.43 -3.78
C LEU A 365 -16.57 -5.57 -4.20
N LEU A 366 -17.19 -5.46 -5.37
CA LEU A 366 -18.00 -6.53 -5.95
C LEU A 366 -17.13 -7.77 -6.27
N ALA A 367 -15.94 -7.55 -6.85
CA ALA A 367 -14.98 -8.62 -7.12
C ALA A 367 -14.55 -9.32 -5.81
N LEU A 368 -14.29 -8.55 -4.76
CA LEU A 368 -13.95 -9.08 -3.44
C LEU A 368 -15.12 -9.86 -2.81
N TRP A 369 -16.33 -9.36 -2.94
CA TRP A 369 -17.54 -10.08 -2.48
C TRP A 369 -17.73 -11.42 -3.22
N LEU A 370 -17.45 -11.46 -4.53
CA LEU A 370 -17.49 -12.69 -5.33
C LEU A 370 -16.36 -13.64 -4.91
N ALA A 371 -15.15 -13.11 -4.69
CA ALA A 371 -14.01 -13.89 -4.21
C ALA A 371 -14.29 -14.51 -2.82
N ASP A 372 -14.96 -13.78 -1.92
CA ASP A 372 -15.36 -14.28 -0.60
C ASP A 372 -16.34 -15.48 -0.67
N LYS A 373 -17.14 -15.56 -1.73
CA LYS A 373 -18.01 -16.74 -1.99
C LYS A 373 -17.24 -17.93 -2.59
N LEU A 374 -16.22 -17.65 -3.39
CA LEU A 374 -15.45 -18.64 -4.10
C LEU A 374 -14.27 -19.20 -3.31
N LEU A 375 -13.70 -18.42 -2.40
CA LEU A 375 -12.49 -18.75 -1.64
C LEU A 375 -12.75 -18.59 -0.13
N PRO A 376 -12.20 -19.44 0.74
CA PRO A 376 -12.30 -19.27 2.18
C PRO A 376 -11.32 -18.19 2.62
N LEU A 377 -11.77 -16.92 2.57
CA LEU A 377 -10.96 -15.77 3.01
C LEU A 377 -10.75 -15.76 4.53
N TRP A 378 -11.63 -16.47 5.25
CA TRP A 378 -11.60 -16.63 6.70
C TRP A 378 -10.96 -17.97 7.04
N GLN A 379 -10.03 -17.97 7.96
CA GLN A 379 -9.76 -19.19 8.71
C GLN A 379 -10.93 -19.32 9.67
N ASP A 380 -11.79 -20.29 9.42
CA ASP A 380 -12.64 -20.79 10.50
C ASP A 380 -11.67 -21.06 11.64
N SER A 381 -11.93 -20.43 12.80
CA SER A 381 -11.29 -20.82 14.03
C SER A 381 -11.77 -22.23 14.26
N GLU A 382 -11.03 -23.22 13.76
CA GLU A 382 -11.19 -24.57 14.28
C GLU A 382 -11.05 -24.42 15.78
N PRO A 383 -12.06 -24.85 16.59
CA PRO A 383 -11.83 -24.98 18.00
C PRO A 383 -10.57 -25.83 18.08
N SER A 384 -9.52 -25.27 18.68
CA SER A 384 -8.29 -25.99 18.97
C SER A 384 -8.71 -27.35 19.49
N ALA A 385 -8.69 -28.37 18.62
CA ALA A 385 -8.73 -29.75 19.05
C ALA A 385 -7.48 -29.85 19.93
N SER A 386 -7.72 -29.79 21.23
CA SER A 386 -6.73 -30.08 22.23
C SER A 386 -6.12 -31.43 21.84
N LEU A 387 -4.96 -31.37 21.19
CA LEU A 387 -4.13 -32.56 21.05
C LEU A 387 -3.99 -33.11 22.48
N PRO A 388 -4.32 -34.39 22.73
CA PRO A 388 -4.07 -34.98 24.02
C PRO A 388 -2.58 -34.81 24.28
N PHE A 389 -2.28 -34.15 25.39
CA PHE A 389 -0.94 -33.98 25.92
C PHE A 389 -0.40 -35.38 26.20
N GLU A 390 0.37 -35.96 25.26
CA GLU A 390 1.21 -37.12 25.58
C GLU A 390 2.29 -36.62 26.53
N THR A 391 2.03 -36.90 27.81
CA THR A 391 3.01 -36.89 28.89
C THR A 391 4.04 -37.98 28.62
N GLY A 392 5.11 -37.65 27.95
CA GLY A 392 6.21 -38.54 27.61
C GLY A 392 7.52 -37.82 27.45
N SER A 393 8.12 -37.43 28.61
CA SER A 393 9.55 -37.30 28.88
C SER A 393 10.51 -36.94 27.75
N ARG A 394 10.97 -35.68 27.74
CA ARG A 394 12.38 -35.30 27.88
C ARG A 394 12.51 -33.79 27.76
N ILE A 395 12.65 -33.18 28.94
CA ILE A 395 13.12 -31.80 29.07
C ILE A 395 14.57 -31.80 28.58
N MET A 396 14.82 -31.36 27.33
CA MET A 396 16.09 -30.76 26.97
C MET A 396 15.92 -29.26 27.15
N SER A 397 16.56 -28.73 28.17
CA SER A 397 16.72 -27.29 28.39
C SER A 397 17.35 -26.64 27.14
N PRO A 398 16.85 -25.53 26.63
CA PRO A 398 17.57 -24.78 25.61
C PRO A 398 18.82 -24.17 26.24
N GLU A 399 20.01 -24.52 25.72
CA GLU A 399 21.22 -23.78 26.00
C GLU A 399 21.04 -22.32 25.56
N PRO A 400 21.49 -21.35 26.38
CA PRO A 400 21.44 -19.94 26.01
C PRO A 400 22.44 -19.70 24.87
N ILE A 401 21.92 -19.23 23.72
CA ILE A 401 22.70 -18.66 22.62
C ILE A 401 23.33 -17.35 23.13
N GLY A 402 24.48 -17.48 23.79
CA GLY A 402 25.20 -16.36 24.37
C GLY A 402 26.71 -16.62 24.58
N ALA A 403 27.23 -17.77 24.14
CA ALA A 403 28.63 -18.16 24.43
C ALA A 403 29.52 -18.31 23.18
N ALA A 404 29.25 -17.63 22.09
CA ALA A 404 30.08 -17.70 20.86
C ALA A 404 30.85 -16.42 20.52
N PHE A 405 30.99 -15.47 21.46
CA PHE A 405 31.88 -14.32 21.32
C PHE A 405 32.67 -14.04 22.61
N ALA A 406 33.30 -15.08 23.21
CA ALA A 406 34.41 -14.89 24.14
C ALA A 406 35.68 -15.15 23.34
N ILE A 407 36.30 -14.08 22.87
CA ILE A 407 37.69 -14.09 22.41
C ILE A 407 38.53 -14.40 23.65
N THR A 408 39.06 -15.62 23.70
CA THR A 408 40.11 -16.00 24.68
C THR A 408 41.34 -15.16 24.42
N ALA A 409 41.56 -14.17 25.24
CA ALA A 409 42.86 -13.51 25.37
C ALA A 409 43.78 -14.52 26.03
N GLU A 410 44.60 -15.23 25.28
CA GLU A 410 45.76 -15.96 25.78
C GLU A 410 46.78 -14.95 26.21
N THR A 411 47.06 -14.91 27.50
CA THR A 411 48.22 -14.25 28.12
C THR A 411 49.51 -15.04 27.76
N PRO A 412 50.50 -14.44 27.10
CA PRO A 412 51.80 -15.12 26.92
C PRO A 412 52.58 -15.15 28.24
N PRO A 413 53.44 -16.19 28.46
CA PRO A 413 54.17 -16.38 29.72
C PRO A 413 55.29 -15.36 29.90
N ALA A 414 55.47 -15.00 31.14
CA ALA A 414 56.51 -14.07 31.59
C ALA A 414 57.91 -14.56 31.25
N GLU A 415 58.62 -13.83 30.42
CA GLU A 415 60.02 -14.00 30.17
C GLU A 415 60.85 -12.98 30.96
N ARG A 416 61.88 -13.53 31.64
CA ARG A 416 62.70 -12.88 32.64
C ARG A 416 63.52 -11.74 32.06
N THR A 417 63.53 -10.64 32.75
CA THR A 417 64.42 -9.52 32.66
C THR A 417 65.92 -9.92 32.76
N GLN A 418 66.72 -9.49 31.82
CA GLN A 418 68.12 -9.11 32.06
C GLN A 418 68.40 -7.75 31.42
N PRO A 419 69.22 -6.90 32.09
CA PRO A 419 69.43 -5.52 31.67
C PRO A 419 70.65 -5.45 30.73
N VAL A 420 70.54 -4.72 29.62
CA VAL A 420 71.69 -4.27 28.82
C VAL A 420 71.65 -2.77 28.65
N GLN A 421 72.80 -2.22 28.98
CA GLN A 421 73.27 -0.85 29.09
C GLN A 421 72.96 0.05 27.89
N ALA A 422 72.84 1.30 28.27
CA ALA A 422 72.83 2.48 27.43
C ALA A 422 74.04 2.55 26.45
N GLN A 423 73.77 3.00 25.23
CA GLN A 423 74.73 3.82 24.48
C GLN A 423 73.98 4.94 23.73
N LEU A 424 74.32 6.13 24.20
CA LEU A 424 74.10 7.41 23.53
C LEU A 424 74.80 7.48 22.18
N THR A 425 74.14 7.97 21.16
CA THR A 425 74.72 8.92 20.18
C THR A 425 73.62 9.66 19.45
N SER A 426 73.59 10.95 19.65
CA SER A 426 73.01 12.00 18.78
C SER A 426 74.16 12.53 17.88
N PRO A 427 73.92 13.51 16.94
CA PRO A 427 72.87 13.81 15.98
C PRO A 427 73.39 14.09 14.55
N ALA A 428 72.57 14.70 13.73
CA ALA A 428 72.83 15.42 12.49
C ALA A 428 72.50 14.63 11.17
N LYS A 429 71.72 15.09 10.31
CA LYS A 429 71.41 16.37 9.67
C LYS A 429 69.95 16.35 9.15
#